data_e9c7e48b006595f814072425e122aa44
#
_entry.id   e9c7e48b006595f814072425e122aa44
#
_cell.length_a   1.000
_cell.length_b   1.000
_cell.length_c   1.000
_cell.angle_alpha   90.00
_cell.angle_beta   90.00
_cell.angle_gamma   90.00
#
_symmetry.space_group_name_H-M   'P 1'
#
loop_
_entity.id
_entity.type
_entity.pdbx_description
1 polymer ?
#
loop_
_entity_poly.entity_id
_entity_poly.type
_entity_poly.pdbx_seq_one_letter_code
_entity_poly.pdbx_strand_id
1 'polypeptide(L)'
;MQKKRLITRARPLAAGALIMFATSSLAQVSMPVPGSQTADGRKVLTFVAKDPPGVRCNGNLQVAVEVANVYRVPIQLVPSSLVPQLPAPAVFFGNEMIAADGKDHNGGVSYAIVSDVLEVEGVPKQAKAGLIGNANVRQRFDSLKETIKTGGN
;
A
#
# COMPACT_ATOMS: atom_id res chain seq x y z
N MET A 1 65.28 28.18 -44.79
CA MET A 1 64.25 28.95 -44.01
C MET A 1 62.86 28.31 -44.25
N GLN A 2 62.41 27.49 -43.27
CA GLN A 2 61.06 26.88 -43.35
C GLN A 2 60.20 27.46 -42.23
N LYS A 3 59.10 28.14 -42.62
CA LYS A 3 58.10 28.69 -41.76
C LYS A 3 57.14 27.58 -41.28
N LYS A 4 57.19 27.26 -39.96
CA LYS A 4 56.18 26.39 -39.33
C LYS A 4 54.87 27.16 -39.15
N ARG A 5 53.79 26.66 -39.75
CA ARG A 5 52.43 27.12 -39.53
C ARG A 5 51.85 26.43 -38.29
N LEU A 6 51.49 27.17 -37.26
CA LEU A 6 50.71 26.70 -36.14
C LEU A 6 49.23 26.55 -36.56
N ILE A 7 48.71 25.33 -36.47
CA ILE A 7 47.26 25.07 -36.64
C ILE A 7 46.65 25.09 -35.26
N THR A 8 45.85 26.14 -34.98
CA THR A 8 45.06 26.26 -33.76
C THR A 8 43.79 25.41 -33.97
N ARG A 9 43.66 24.30 -33.24
CA ARG A 9 42.42 23.48 -33.21
C ARG A 9 41.45 24.09 -32.23
N ALA A 10 40.33 24.64 -32.73
CA ALA A 10 39.20 25.03 -31.94
C ALA A 10 38.47 23.76 -31.44
N ARG A 11 38.26 23.67 -30.12
CA ARG A 11 37.41 22.63 -29.51
C ARG A 11 35.96 23.11 -29.49
N PRO A 12 34.98 22.30 -29.95
CA PRO A 12 33.57 22.65 -29.76
C PRO A 12 33.19 22.39 -28.29
N LEU A 13 32.64 23.39 -27.63
CA LEU A 13 31.93 23.27 -26.36
C LEU A 13 30.60 22.55 -26.60
N ALA A 14 30.50 21.29 -26.13
CA ALA A 14 29.24 20.59 -26.08
C ALA A 14 28.41 21.14 -24.90
N ALA A 15 27.38 21.92 -25.21
CA ALA A 15 26.37 22.35 -24.23
C ALA A 15 25.48 21.14 -23.89
N GLY A 16 25.74 20.50 -22.76
CA GLY A 16 24.87 19.47 -22.19
C GLY A 16 23.60 20.09 -21.62
N ALA A 17 22.48 19.85 -22.28
CA ALA A 17 21.16 20.20 -21.76
C ALA A 17 20.83 19.27 -20.57
N LEU A 18 20.84 19.81 -19.35
CA LEU A 18 20.42 19.12 -18.14
C LEU A 18 18.88 19.07 -18.11
N ILE A 19 18.29 17.93 -18.52
CA ILE A 19 16.84 17.71 -18.41
C ILE A 19 16.54 17.40 -16.94
N MET A 20 16.02 18.40 -16.23
CA MET A 20 15.48 18.21 -14.89
C MET A 20 14.12 17.49 -15.00
N PHE A 21 14.09 16.21 -14.66
CA PHE A 21 12.84 15.49 -14.41
C PHE A 21 12.25 16.01 -13.09
N ALA A 22 11.21 16.83 -13.18
CA ALA A 22 10.38 17.18 -12.04
C ALA A 22 9.59 15.92 -11.63
N THR A 23 10.04 15.22 -10.61
CA THR A 23 9.25 14.16 -9.96
C THR A 23 8.12 14.83 -9.20
N SER A 24 6.91 14.80 -9.76
CA SER A 24 5.70 15.21 -9.05
C SER A 24 5.46 14.22 -7.91
N SER A 25 5.89 14.57 -6.70
CA SER A 25 5.47 13.87 -5.49
C SER A 25 3.97 14.05 -5.34
N LEU A 26 3.20 12.98 -5.59
CA LEU A 26 1.81 12.93 -5.18
C LEU A 26 1.80 13.08 -3.65
N ALA A 27 1.27 14.18 -3.15
CA ALA A 27 1.12 14.40 -1.73
C ALA A 27 0.19 13.31 -1.18
N GLN A 28 0.73 12.34 -0.45
CA GLN A 28 -0.06 11.32 0.23
C GLN A 28 -0.89 12.00 1.32
N VAL A 29 -2.20 11.74 1.31
CA VAL A 29 -3.09 12.25 2.34
C VAL A 29 -2.78 11.50 3.64
N SER A 30 -2.14 12.21 4.58
CA SER A 30 -1.87 11.70 5.92
C SER A 30 -3.00 12.11 6.86
N MET A 31 -3.56 11.15 7.59
CA MET A 31 -4.62 11.37 8.57
C MET A 31 -4.23 10.76 9.92
N PRO A 32 -4.52 11.41 11.06
CA PRO A 32 -4.23 10.83 12.36
C PRO A 32 -5.12 9.60 12.60
N VAL A 33 -4.51 8.43 12.58
CA VAL A 33 -5.16 7.14 12.78
C VAL A 33 -4.82 6.65 14.19
N PRO A 34 -5.80 6.45 15.09
CA PRO A 34 -5.55 5.92 16.42
C PRO A 34 -4.85 4.56 16.36
N GLY A 35 -3.77 4.40 17.14
CA GLY A 35 -3.00 3.15 17.15
C GLY A 35 -2.21 2.88 15.86
N SER A 36 -1.90 3.93 15.07
CA SER A 36 -1.15 3.82 13.80
C SER A 36 0.28 3.32 13.95
N GLN A 37 0.81 3.29 15.18
CA GLN A 37 2.14 2.75 15.51
C GLN A 37 2.09 1.90 16.76
N THR A 38 2.90 0.86 16.79
CA THR A 38 3.18 0.06 17.99
C THR A 38 4.13 0.81 18.93
N ALA A 39 4.26 0.32 20.17
CA ALA A 39 5.17 0.91 21.16
C ALA A 39 6.64 0.91 20.72
N ASP A 40 7.04 -0.05 19.87
CA ASP A 40 8.37 -0.15 19.26
C ASP A 40 8.50 0.64 17.93
N GLY A 41 7.51 1.48 17.60
CA GLY A 41 7.55 2.41 16.47
C GLY A 41 7.20 1.81 15.10
N ARG A 42 6.80 0.54 15.02
CA ARG A 42 6.38 -0.06 13.74
C ARG A 42 5.04 0.50 13.30
N LYS A 43 4.94 0.86 12.01
CA LYS A 43 3.65 1.24 11.40
C LYS A 43 2.65 0.08 11.50
N VAL A 44 1.40 0.39 11.81
CA VAL A 44 0.29 -0.55 11.89
C VAL A 44 -0.54 -0.49 10.62
N LEU A 45 -0.91 -1.62 10.06
CA LEU A 45 -1.87 -1.72 8.97
C LEU A 45 -3.28 -1.70 9.57
N THR A 46 -4.02 -0.62 9.33
CA THR A 46 -5.33 -0.37 9.93
C THR A 46 -6.44 -0.52 8.90
N PHE A 47 -7.43 -1.33 9.23
CA PHE A 47 -8.67 -1.48 8.47
C PHE A 47 -9.81 -0.82 9.23
N VAL A 48 -10.35 0.27 8.70
CA VAL A 48 -11.56 0.92 9.23
C VAL A 48 -12.76 0.31 8.54
N ALA A 49 -13.63 -0.32 9.31
CA ALA A 49 -14.83 -0.99 8.80
C ALA A 49 -16.10 -0.26 9.23
N LYS A 50 -17.15 -0.26 8.40
CA LYS A 50 -18.49 0.16 8.81
C LYS A 50 -18.99 -0.73 9.95
N ASP A 51 -19.90 -0.20 10.73
CA ASP A 51 -20.50 -0.89 11.87
C ASP A 51 -22.02 -0.92 11.70
N PRO A 52 -22.62 -2.08 11.33
CA PRO A 52 -21.98 -3.37 11.02
C PRO A 52 -21.21 -3.37 9.68
N PRO A 53 -20.21 -4.29 9.50
CA PRO A 53 -19.42 -4.37 8.29
C PRO A 53 -20.22 -4.89 7.10
N GLY A 54 -20.13 -4.19 5.95
CA GLY A 54 -20.72 -4.64 4.69
C GLY A 54 -19.74 -5.48 3.85
N VAL A 55 -20.16 -5.83 2.62
CA VAL A 55 -19.37 -6.66 1.67
C VAL A 55 -17.95 -6.17 1.50
N ARG A 56 -17.75 -4.85 1.25
CA ARG A 56 -16.42 -4.27 1.04
C ARG A 56 -15.55 -4.34 2.30
N CYS A 57 -16.13 -4.09 3.47
CA CYS A 57 -15.42 -4.22 4.74
C CYS A 57 -14.96 -5.68 4.95
N ASN A 58 -15.85 -6.64 4.73
CA ASN A 58 -15.53 -8.06 4.85
C ASN A 58 -14.49 -8.50 3.80
N GLY A 59 -14.55 -7.96 2.57
CA GLY A 59 -13.51 -8.17 1.57
C GLY A 59 -12.13 -7.67 2.03
N ASN A 60 -12.07 -6.47 2.62
CA ASN A 60 -10.83 -5.93 3.18
C ASN A 60 -10.28 -6.79 4.33
N LEU A 61 -11.15 -7.37 5.17
CA LEU A 61 -10.72 -8.29 6.24
C LEU A 61 -10.11 -9.58 5.69
N GLN A 62 -10.61 -10.10 4.55
CA GLN A 62 -9.98 -11.22 3.87
C GLN A 62 -8.57 -10.86 3.40
N VAL A 63 -8.37 -9.65 2.88
CA VAL A 63 -7.04 -9.14 2.52
C VAL A 63 -6.14 -9.03 3.77
N ALA A 64 -6.66 -8.56 4.91
CA ALA A 64 -5.90 -8.52 6.15
C ALA A 64 -5.37 -9.90 6.55
N VAL A 65 -6.19 -10.95 6.43
CA VAL A 65 -5.79 -12.34 6.70
C VAL A 65 -4.71 -12.81 5.72
N GLU A 66 -4.84 -12.53 4.41
CA GLU A 66 -3.82 -12.86 3.41
C GLU A 66 -2.49 -12.20 3.73
N VAL A 67 -2.51 -10.91 4.05
CA VAL A 67 -1.33 -10.12 4.43
C VAL A 67 -0.65 -10.70 5.66
N ALA A 68 -1.40 -11.03 6.72
CA ALA A 68 -0.87 -11.62 7.94
C ALA A 68 -0.15 -12.95 7.72
N ASN A 69 -0.55 -13.72 6.69
CA ASN A 69 0.12 -14.98 6.34
C ASN A 69 1.47 -14.79 5.65
N VAL A 70 1.74 -13.59 5.10
CA VAL A 70 2.94 -13.31 4.31
C VAL A 70 3.87 -12.33 5.01
N TYR A 71 3.33 -11.28 5.65
CA TYR A 71 4.11 -10.18 6.21
C TYR A 71 4.09 -10.16 7.73
N ARG A 72 5.19 -9.71 8.32
CA ARG A 72 5.32 -9.48 9.77
C ARG A 72 4.88 -8.04 10.11
N VAL A 73 3.63 -7.73 9.83
CA VAL A 73 3.02 -6.42 10.05
C VAL A 73 2.00 -6.47 11.17
N PRO A 74 1.99 -5.54 12.13
CA PRO A 74 0.89 -5.42 13.07
C PRO A 74 -0.37 -4.98 12.32
N ILE A 75 -1.49 -5.63 12.60
CA ILE A 75 -2.78 -5.35 11.95
C ILE A 75 -3.80 -5.00 13.03
N GLN A 76 -4.57 -3.96 12.78
CA GLN A 76 -5.74 -3.64 13.61
C GLN A 76 -7.00 -3.46 12.76
N LEU A 77 -8.13 -3.84 13.34
CA LEU A 77 -9.46 -3.57 12.83
C LEU A 77 -10.14 -2.56 13.74
N VAL A 78 -10.64 -1.47 13.16
CA VAL A 78 -11.30 -0.40 13.90
C VAL A 78 -12.71 -0.19 13.35
N PRO A 79 -13.77 -0.38 14.16
CA PRO A 79 -15.12 0.00 13.78
C PRO A 79 -15.23 1.52 13.57
N SER A 80 -15.94 1.96 12.53
CA SER A 80 -16.10 3.39 12.22
C SER A 80 -16.80 4.20 13.34
N SER A 81 -17.59 3.54 14.15
CA SER A 81 -18.22 4.14 15.34
C SER A 81 -17.21 4.65 16.38
N LEU A 82 -15.99 4.06 16.43
CA LEU A 82 -14.91 4.50 17.32
C LEU A 82 -14.02 5.60 16.71
N VAL A 83 -14.11 5.80 15.42
CA VAL A 83 -13.28 6.76 14.65
C VAL A 83 -14.13 7.51 13.62
N PRO A 84 -15.17 8.23 14.04
CA PRO A 84 -16.15 8.84 13.11
C PRO A 84 -15.54 9.90 12.20
N GLN A 85 -14.34 10.38 12.50
CA GLN A 85 -13.58 11.32 11.67
C GLN A 85 -12.88 10.64 10.48
N LEU A 86 -12.75 9.31 10.48
CA LEU A 86 -12.13 8.57 9.39
C LEU A 86 -13.20 8.03 8.42
N PRO A 87 -12.89 7.99 7.11
CA PRO A 87 -13.79 7.35 6.15
C PRO A 87 -13.90 5.83 6.41
N ALA A 88 -15.02 5.22 6.00
CA ALA A 88 -15.24 3.78 6.12
C ALA A 88 -16.08 3.22 4.94
N PRO A 89 -15.63 2.12 4.28
CA PRO A 89 -14.39 1.39 4.56
C PRO A 89 -13.15 2.19 4.17
N ALA A 90 -12.07 2.02 4.93
CA ALA A 90 -10.76 2.56 4.58
C ALA A 90 -9.62 1.67 5.06
N VAL A 91 -8.44 1.81 4.45
CA VAL A 91 -7.23 1.09 4.82
C VAL A 91 -6.08 2.10 4.91
N PHE A 92 -5.32 2.02 6.00
CA PHE A 92 -4.17 2.89 6.27
C PHE A 92 -2.94 2.06 6.62
N PHE A 93 -1.76 2.56 6.28
CA PHE A 93 -0.50 2.06 6.81
C PHE A 93 0.20 3.17 7.59
N GLY A 94 0.28 3.03 8.89
CA GLY A 94 0.56 4.16 9.77
C GLY A 94 -0.56 5.21 9.65
N ASN A 95 -0.18 6.44 9.33
CA ASN A 95 -1.13 7.54 9.07
C ASN A 95 -1.37 7.78 7.56
N GLU A 96 -0.79 6.95 6.70
CA GLU A 96 -0.92 7.09 5.24
C GLU A 96 -2.10 6.27 4.73
N MET A 97 -2.99 6.91 4.00
CA MET A 97 -4.19 6.27 3.43
C MET A 97 -3.83 5.48 2.17
N ILE A 98 -4.09 4.17 2.19
CA ILE A 98 -3.98 3.30 1.02
C ILE A 98 -5.24 3.41 0.15
N ALA A 99 -6.42 3.34 0.78
CA ALA A 99 -7.71 3.45 0.11
C ALA A 99 -8.80 3.88 1.09
N ALA A 100 -9.82 4.57 0.60
CA ALA A 100 -10.98 4.95 1.39
C ALA A 100 -12.24 5.06 0.52
N ASP A 101 -13.41 4.85 1.11
CA ASP A 101 -14.71 5.12 0.49
C ASP A 101 -14.87 6.62 0.28
N GLY A 102 -15.17 7.03 -0.95
CA GLY A 102 -15.29 8.42 -1.33
C GLY A 102 -15.75 8.57 -2.77
N LYS A 103 -15.57 9.77 -3.33
CA LYS A 103 -16.04 10.11 -4.68
C LYS A 103 -15.40 9.25 -5.79
N ASP A 104 -14.10 8.97 -5.65
CA ASP A 104 -13.30 8.36 -6.72
C ASP A 104 -12.92 6.89 -6.42
N HIS A 105 -13.20 6.40 -5.22
CA HIS A 105 -12.86 5.06 -4.78
C HIS A 105 -13.90 4.51 -3.80
N ASN A 106 -14.09 3.19 -3.83
CA ASN A 106 -15.10 2.53 -2.98
C ASN A 106 -14.56 1.97 -1.65
N GLY A 107 -13.30 2.29 -1.30
CA GLY A 107 -12.64 1.85 -0.08
C GLY A 107 -12.25 0.37 -0.03
N GLY A 108 -12.48 -0.39 -1.09
CA GLY A 108 -12.04 -1.77 -1.19
C GLY A 108 -10.57 -1.88 -1.61
N VAL A 109 -9.85 -2.84 -1.06
CA VAL A 109 -8.45 -3.13 -1.46
C VAL A 109 -8.31 -4.58 -1.93
N SER A 110 -7.27 -4.83 -2.75
CA SER A 110 -6.81 -6.18 -3.07
C SER A 110 -5.52 -6.49 -2.30
N TYR A 111 -5.18 -7.78 -2.19
CA TYR A 111 -3.89 -8.21 -1.65
C TYR A 111 -2.73 -7.53 -2.39
N ALA A 112 -2.77 -7.43 -3.73
CA ALA A 112 -1.72 -6.81 -4.53
C ALA A 112 -1.47 -5.35 -4.12
N ILE A 113 -2.53 -4.54 -4.01
CA ILE A 113 -2.40 -3.13 -3.61
C ILE A 113 -1.72 -3.00 -2.23
N VAL A 114 -2.14 -3.80 -1.25
CA VAL A 114 -1.57 -3.72 0.09
C VAL A 114 -0.15 -4.26 0.13
N SER A 115 0.12 -5.38 -0.57
CA SER A 115 1.47 -5.95 -0.63
C SER A 115 2.49 -5.01 -1.27
N ASP A 116 2.12 -4.30 -2.33
CA ASP A 116 2.99 -3.32 -2.99
C ASP A 116 3.40 -2.21 -2.02
N VAL A 117 2.46 -1.67 -1.22
CA VAL A 117 2.77 -0.68 -0.18
C VAL A 117 3.72 -1.25 0.86
N LEU A 118 3.46 -2.47 1.37
CA LEU A 118 4.30 -3.09 2.39
C LEU A 118 5.71 -3.40 1.89
N GLU A 119 5.88 -3.76 0.60
CA GLU A 119 7.18 -4.00 -0.01
C GLU A 119 7.98 -2.70 -0.21
N VAL A 120 7.34 -1.64 -0.67
CA VAL A 120 7.95 -0.30 -0.78
C VAL A 120 8.42 0.20 0.59
N GLU A 121 7.65 -0.04 1.64
CA GLU A 121 7.96 0.33 3.02
C GLU A 121 8.94 -0.64 3.72
N GLY A 122 9.41 -1.67 3.02
CA GLY A 122 10.40 -2.62 3.54
C GLY A 122 9.90 -3.52 4.65
N VAL A 123 8.59 -3.79 4.73
CA VAL A 123 8.00 -4.65 5.76
C VAL A 123 8.49 -6.09 5.57
N PRO A 124 9.11 -6.72 6.60
CA PRO A 124 9.67 -8.05 6.46
C PRO A 124 8.59 -9.12 6.27
N LYS A 125 8.89 -10.12 5.43
CA LYS A 125 8.04 -11.30 5.25
C LYS A 125 8.19 -12.29 6.41
N GLN A 126 7.17 -13.15 6.58
CA GLN A 126 7.22 -14.29 7.50
C GLN A 126 8.34 -15.28 7.06
N ALA A 127 9.02 -15.89 8.02
CA ALA A 127 10.04 -16.90 7.73
C ALA A 127 9.44 -18.19 7.14
N LYS A 128 8.16 -18.45 7.41
CA LYS A 128 7.39 -19.58 6.88
C LYS A 128 6.03 -19.09 6.42
N ALA A 129 5.53 -19.67 5.34
CA ALA A 129 4.17 -19.38 4.87
C ALA A 129 3.14 -19.76 5.95
N GLY A 130 2.13 -18.91 6.11
CA GLY A 130 0.99 -19.21 6.98
C GLY A 130 0.05 -20.28 6.39
N LEU A 131 -1.00 -20.63 7.12
CA LEU A 131 -1.92 -21.72 6.75
C LEU A 131 -2.62 -21.52 5.41
N ILE A 132 -2.80 -20.27 4.94
CA ILE A 132 -3.37 -20.01 3.61
C ILE A 132 -2.49 -20.57 2.49
N GLY A 133 -1.19 -20.80 2.71
CA GLY A 133 -0.32 -21.52 1.78
C GLY A 133 -0.66 -23.00 1.61
N ASN A 134 -1.44 -23.61 2.54
CA ASN A 134 -1.93 -24.97 2.41
C ASN A 134 -3.10 -25.02 1.39
N ALA A 135 -3.04 -25.94 0.42
CA ALA A 135 -4.01 -26.01 -0.69
C ALA A 135 -5.47 -26.14 -0.23
N ASN A 136 -5.74 -26.97 0.79
CA ASN A 136 -7.09 -27.15 1.32
C ASN A 136 -7.62 -25.90 2.04
N VAL A 137 -6.74 -25.20 2.77
CA VAL A 137 -7.09 -23.94 3.46
C VAL A 137 -7.29 -22.84 2.42
N ARG A 138 -6.42 -22.75 1.42
CA ARG A 138 -6.53 -21.79 0.32
C ARG A 138 -7.85 -21.96 -0.43
N GLN A 139 -8.25 -23.17 -0.79
CA GLN A 139 -9.51 -23.41 -1.49
C GLN A 139 -10.73 -22.91 -0.68
N ARG A 140 -10.77 -23.19 0.63
CA ARG A 140 -11.85 -22.70 1.51
C ARG A 140 -11.86 -21.17 1.64
N PHE A 141 -10.67 -20.58 1.73
CA PHE A 141 -10.50 -19.15 1.82
C PHE A 141 -10.98 -18.44 0.53
N ASP A 142 -10.63 -18.98 -0.64
CA ASP A 142 -11.05 -18.43 -1.92
C ASP A 142 -12.57 -18.58 -2.13
N SER A 143 -13.17 -19.69 -1.69
CA SER A 143 -14.63 -19.88 -1.69
C SER A 143 -15.31 -18.84 -0.79
N LEU A 144 -14.77 -18.56 0.39
CA LEU A 144 -15.29 -17.53 1.28
C LEU A 144 -15.18 -16.12 0.66
N LYS A 145 -14.08 -15.82 -0.01
CA LYS A 145 -13.89 -14.53 -0.72
C LYS A 145 -14.96 -14.34 -1.79
N GLU A 146 -15.25 -15.36 -2.58
CA GLU A 146 -16.32 -15.28 -3.60
C GLU A 146 -17.70 -15.08 -2.95
N THR A 147 -18.01 -15.81 -1.89
CA THR A 147 -19.27 -15.64 -1.13
C THR A 147 -19.40 -14.18 -0.61
N ILE A 148 -18.33 -13.61 -0.07
CA ILE A 148 -18.33 -12.21 0.41
C ILE A 148 -18.56 -11.23 -0.74
N LYS A 149 -17.93 -11.43 -1.90
CA LYS A 149 -18.11 -10.57 -3.08
C LYS A 149 -19.55 -10.55 -3.58
N THR A 150 -20.21 -11.69 -3.55
CA THR A 150 -21.63 -11.83 -3.97
C THR A 150 -22.62 -11.37 -2.91
N GLY A 151 -22.16 -10.95 -1.73
CA GLY A 151 -23.03 -10.57 -0.62
C GLY A 151 -23.65 -11.74 0.12
N GLY A 152 -23.12 -12.96 -0.09
CA GLY A 152 -23.63 -14.18 0.59
C GLY A 152 -24.86 -14.81 -0.05
N ASN A 153 -25.18 -14.46 -1.30
CA ASN A 153 -26.27 -15.07 -2.09
C ASN A 153 -25.77 -16.32 -2.80
#